data_bf6eb09cd2d7622896b6cb56601ee2c8
#
_entry.id   bf6eb09cd2d7622896b6cb56601ee2c8
#
_cell.length_a   1.000
_cell.length_b   1.000
_cell.length_c   1.000
_cell.angle_alpha   90.00
_cell.angle_beta   90.00
_cell.angle_gamma   90.00
#
_symmetry.space_group_name_H-M   'P 1'
#
loop_
_entity.id
_entity.type
_entity.pdbx_description
1 polymer ?
#
loop_
_entity_poly.entity_id
_entity_poly.type
_entity_poly.pdbx_seq_one_letter_code
_entity_poly.pdbx_strand_id
1 'polypeptide(L)'
;NDYTAWDEAGKIQNNLVNTILSVNCHTIITLRTKMGYAMEINDRGKTVPVKIGLAPVQRDNTEYEFDIAFQINREHIASLSKDTTFLDKWSGVITEDLGTQLGAWLSEGAEPDRCEECGAVIMPTPKHTVAEMVESSVAKFGRKLCIACAKKEVEKQNAAKTVSE
;
A
#
# COMPACT_ATOMS: atom_id res chain seq x y z
N ASN A 1 -19.18 12.62 25.35
CA ASN A 1 -19.38 13.57 24.24
C ASN A 1 -19.15 12.83 22.93
N ASP A 2 -20.15 12.68 22.07
CA ASP A 2 -20.10 11.83 20.86
C ASP A 2 -18.92 12.20 19.93
N TYR A 3 -18.55 13.46 19.87
CA TYR A 3 -17.43 13.94 19.05
C TYR A 3 -16.08 13.32 19.41
N THR A 4 -15.79 13.16 20.70
CA THR A 4 -14.52 12.57 21.16
C THR A 4 -14.45 11.07 20.87
N ALA A 5 -15.58 10.36 20.95
CA ALA A 5 -15.65 8.94 20.64
C ALA A 5 -15.40 8.68 19.14
N TRP A 6 -15.90 9.54 18.25
CA TRP A 6 -15.65 9.44 16.82
C TRP A 6 -14.18 9.74 16.47
N ASP A 7 -13.52 10.67 17.16
CA ASP A 7 -12.11 10.96 16.96
C ASP A 7 -11.21 9.76 17.38
N GLU A 8 -11.52 9.15 18.52
CA GLU A 8 -10.81 7.94 18.97
C GLU A 8 -11.02 6.75 18.02
N ALA A 9 -12.25 6.51 17.59
CA ALA A 9 -12.55 5.47 16.60
C ALA A 9 -11.80 5.72 15.28
N GLY A 10 -11.73 6.98 14.84
CA GLY A 10 -10.97 7.37 13.66
C GLY A 10 -9.46 7.09 13.79
N LYS A 11 -8.88 7.34 14.94
CA LYS A 11 -7.46 7.03 15.22
C LYS A 11 -7.18 5.53 15.20
N ILE A 12 -8.06 4.73 15.79
CA ILE A 12 -7.95 3.26 15.78
C ILE A 12 -8.03 2.73 14.34
N GLN A 13 -9.00 3.21 13.56
CA GLN A 13 -9.16 2.83 12.16
C GLN A 13 -7.94 3.20 11.32
N ASN A 14 -7.44 4.42 11.44
CA ASN A 14 -6.25 4.86 10.71
C ASN A 14 -5.01 4.04 11.11
N ASN A 15 -4.87 3.70 12.39
CA ASN A 15 -3.78 2.86 12.86
C ASN A 15 -3.86 1.44 12.27
N LEU A 16 -5.07 0.86 12.20
CA LEU A 16 -5.29 -0.44 11.55
C LEU A 16 -4.86 -0.41 10.08
N VAL A 17 -5.34 0.58 9.31
CA VAL A 17 -5.02 0.72 7.88
C VAL A 17 -3.52 0.93 7.71
N ASN A 18 -2.90 1.84 8.45
CA ASN A 18 -1.46 2.08 8.39
C ASN A 18 -0.65 0.83 8.73
N THR A 19 -1.09 0.04 9.71
CA THR A 19 -0.44 -1.22 10.06
C THR A 19 -0.51 -2.21 8.89
N ILE A 20 -1.67 -2.37 8.26
CA ILE A 20 -1.84 -3.24 7.09
C ILE A 20 -0.92 -2.80 5.95
N LEU A 21 -0.88 -1.50 5.65
CA LEU A 21 -0.07 -0.95 4.56
C LEU A 21 1.45 -0.99 4.85
N SER A 22 1.84 -1.08 6.12
CA SER A 22 3.26 -1.10 6.51
C SER A 22 3.87 -2.51 6.57
N VAL A 23 3.07 -3.58 6.50
CA VAL A 23 3.60 -4.94 6.53
C VAL A 23 4.34 -5.26 5.23
N ASN A 24 5.47 -5.94 5.34
CA ASN A 24 6.28 -6.33 4.18
C ASN A 24 5.80 -7.68 3.61
N CYS A 25 4.53 -7.76 3.24
CA CYS A 25 3.93 -8.91 2.58
C CYS A 25 2.68 -8.50 1.80
N HIS A 26 2.26 -9.34 0.85
CA HIS A 26 0.96 -9.18 0.19
C HIS A 26 -0.16 -9.50 1.18
N THR A 27 -1.18 -8.67 1.21
CA THR A 27 -2.32 -8.82 2.12
C THR A 27 -3.62 -9.00 1.34
N ILE A 28 -4.42 -9.96 1.74
CA ILE A 28 -5.78 -10.18 1.22
C ILE A 28 -6.75 -9.95 2.37
N ILE A 29 -7.67 -9.00 2.19
CA ILE A 29 -8.63 -8.61 3.21
C ILE A 29 -10.03 -8.86 2.71
N THR A 30 -10.85 -9.54 3.51
CA THR A 30 -12.26 -9.76 3.21
C THR A 30 -13.13 -8.87 4.09
N LEU A 31 -14.07 -8.16 3.48
CA LEU A 31 -15.00 -7.27 4.15
C LEU A 31 -16.43 -7.76 3.95
N ARG A 32 -17.23 -7.63 5.01
CA ARG A 32 -18.69 -7.82 4.88
C ARG A 32 -19.27 -6.65 4.11
N THR A 33 -20.28 -6.92 3.30
CA THR A 33 -21.04 -5.89 2.59
C THR A 33 -22.45 -5.75 3.14
N LYS A 34 -23.00 -4.56 3.00
CA LYS A 34 -24.41 -4.23 3.26
C LYS A 34 -24.98 -3.53 2.04
N MET A 35 -26.32 -3.45 1.95
CA MET A 35 -26.97 -2.63 0.94
C MET A 35 -26.63 -1.15 1.17
N GLY A 36 -26.01 -0.52 0.17
CA GLY A 36 -25.75 0.92 0.14
C GLY A 36 -26.96 1.69 -0.38
N TYR A 37 -27.15 2.90 0.12
CA TYR A 37 -28.17 3.83 -0.34
C TYR A 37 -27.54 5.19 -0.57
N ALA A 38 -27.87 5.82 -1.70
CA ALA A 38 -27.65 7.23 -1.94
C ALA A 38 -28.94 8.03 -1.76
N MET A 39 -28.81 9.27 -1.38
CA MET A 39 -29.96 10.19 -1.30
C MET A 39 -30.07 10.93 -2.63
N GLU A 40 -31.13 10.70 -3.37
CA GLU A 40 -31.41 11.34 -4.65
C GLU A 40 -32.66 12.19 -4.58
N ILE A 41 -32.74 13.25 -5.40
CA ILE A 41 -33.92 14.10 -5.51
C ILE A 41 -34.82 13.50 -6.60
N ASN A 42 -36.01 13.11 -6.24
CA ASN A 42 -37.00 12.59 -7.19
C ASN A 42 -37.65 13.72 -8.01
N ASP A 43 -38.43 13.37 -9.04
CA ASP A 43 -39.13 14.30 -9.93
C ASP A 43 -40.08 15.28 -9.20
N ARG A 44 -40.41 15.02 -7.95
CA ARG A 44 -41.23 15.87 -7.09
C ARG A 44 -40.41 16.75 -6.15
N GLY A 45 -39.09 16.85 -6.35
CA GLY A 45 -38.20 17.66 -5.54
C GLY A 45 -37.95 17.11 -4.11
N LYS A 46 -38.34 15.86 -3.81
CA LYS A 46 -38.13 15.24 -2.49
C LYS A 46 -36.90 14.36 -2.52
N THR A 47 -36.06 14.47 -1.49
CA THR A 47 -34.93 13.59 -1.27
C THR A 47 -35.42 12.20 -0.84
N VAL A 48 -35.07 11.18 -1.59
CA VAL A 48 -35.44 9.77 -1.35
C VAL A 48 -34.21 8.87 -1.37
N PRO A 49 -34.14 7.82 -0.53
CA PRO A 49 -33.04 6.86 -0.58
C PRO A 49 -33.18 5.93 -1.77
N VAL A 50 -32.17 5.89 -2.62
CA VAL A 50 -32.06 4.98 -3.77
C VAL A 50 -30.97 3.93 -3.49
N LYS A 51 -31.23 2.67 -3.82
CA LYS A 51 -30.24 1.60 -3.68
C LYS A 51 -29.14 1.76 -4.70
N ILE A 52 -27.90 1.88 -4.23
CA ILE A 52 -26.69 2.01 -5.07
C ILE A 52 -25.90 0.71 -5.23
N GLY A 53 -26.35 -0.39 -4.62
CA GLY A 53 -25.66 -1.67 -4.67
C GLY A 53 -25.08 -2.08 -3.32
N LEU A 54 -24.04 -2.92 -3.35
CA LEU A 54 -23.35 -3.37 -2.14
C LEU A 54 -22.26 -2.35 -1.75
N ALA A 55 -22.22 -2.01 -0.47
CA ALA A 55 -21.17 -1.19 0.12
C ALA A 55 -20.44 -1.96 1.23
N PRO A 56 -19.15 -1.82 1.41
CA PRO A 56 -18.43 -2.48 2.51
C PRO A 56 -18.94 -1.98 3.87
N VAL A 57 -18.94 -2.88 4.87
CA VAL A 57 -19.18 -2.50 6.27
C VAL A 57 -17.85 -1.99 6.84
N GLN A 58 -17.44 -0.83 6.36
CA GLN A 58 -16.20 -0.20 6.73
C GLN A 58 -16.36 1.32 6.56
N ARG A 59 -15.35 2.10 6.97
CA ARG A 59 -15.30 3.54 6.72
C ARG A 59 -15.28 3.77 5.21
N ASP A 60 -15.99 4.81 4.78
CA ASP A 60 -16.04 5.21 3.37
C ASP A 60 -14.62 5.42 2.81
N ASN A 61 -14.43 5.04 1.57
CA ASN A 61 -13.17 5.14 0.84
C ASN A 61 -12.04 4.21 1.31
N THR A 62 -12.26 3.28 2.24
CA THR A 62 -11.23 2.31 2.68
C THR A 62 -10.68 1.48 1.50
N GLU A 63 -11.46 1.22 0.47
CA GLU A 63 -11.04 0.50 -0.73
C GLU A 63 -9.94 1.23 -1.53
N TYR A 64 -9.85 2.56 -1.42
CA TYR A 64 -8.83 3.33 -2.13
C TYR A 64 -7.43 3.19 -1.56
N GLU A 65 -7.31 2.62 -0.37
CA GLU A 65 -6.01 2.32 0.24
C GLU A 65 -5.33 1.06 -0.33
N PHE A 66 -6.07 0.24 -1.10
CA PHE A 66 -5.58 -1.02 -1.65
C PHE A 66 -5.39 -0.92 -3.17
N ASP A 67 -4.52 -1.76 -3.74
CA ASP A 67 -4.26 -1.78 -5.19
C ASP A 67 -5.44 -2.33 -5.97
N ILE A 68 -6.10 -3.35 -5.44
CA ILE A 68 -7.23 -4.03 -6.06
C ILE A 68 -8.36 -4.14 -5.05
N ALA A 69 -9.58 -3.80 -5.46
CA ALA A 69 -10.79 -4.06 -4.69
C ALA A 69 -11.85 -4.75 -5.57
N PHE A 70 -12.37 -5.86 -5.09
CA PHE A 70 -13.45 -6.60 -5.72
C PHE A 70 -14.74 -6.50 -4.92
N GLN A 71 -15.85 -6.33 -5.61
CA GLN A 71 -17.19 -6.60 -5.08
C GLN A 71 -17.65 -7.97 -5.58
N ILE A 72 -17.98 -8.87 -4.65
CA ILE A 72 -18.44 -10.23 -4.98
C ILE A 72 -19.93 -10.31 -4.72
N ASN A 73 -20.71 -10.69 -5.73
CA ASN A 73 -22.14 -10.85 -5.62
C ASN A 73 -22.52 -12.26 -5.09
N ARG A 74 -23.85 -12.55 -5.00
CA ARG A 74 -24.35 -13.82 -4.49
C ARG A 74 -24.10 -15.02 -5.41
N GLU A 75 -23.92 -14.75 -6.69
CA GLU A 75 -23.57 -15.73 -7.73
C GLU A 75 -22.07 -15.98 -7.81
N HIS A 76 -21.30 -15.43 -6.85
CA HIS A 76 -19.85 -15.51 -6.77
C HIS A 76 -19.10 -14.83 -7.94
N ILE A 77 -19.79 -13.94 -8.64
CA ILE A 77 -19.16 -13.11 -9.66
C ILE A 77 -18.53 -11.90 -8.96
N ALA A 78 -17.24 -11.75 -9.13
CA ALA A 78 -16.48 -10.59 -8.69
C ALA A 78 -16.41 -9.54 -9.81
N SER A 79 -16.53 -8.29 -9.44
CA SER A 79 -16.30 -7.14 -10.30
C SER A 79 -15.36 -6.16 -9.62
N LEU A 80 -14.51 -5.51 -10.37
CA LEU A 80 -13.58 -4.50 -9.85
C LEU A 80 -14.33 -3.25 -9.42
N SER A 81 -14.10 -2.77 -8.19
CA SER A 81 -14.45 -1.43 -7.73
C SER A 81 -13.25 -0.49 -7.75
N LYS A 82 -12.04 -1.04 -7.64
CA LYS A 82 -10.77 -0.33 -7.83
C LYS A 82 -9.73 -1.26 -8.44
N ASP A 83 -8.89 -0.72 -9.31
CA ASP A 83 -7.72 -1.37 -9.87
C ASP A 83 -6.59 -0.36 -10.16
N THR A 84 -5.38 -0.69 -9.77
CA THR A 84 -4.14 0.02 -10.13
C THR A 84 -3.16 -0.90 -10.85
N THR A 85 -3.63 -2.07 -11.29
CA THR A 85 -2.83 -3.13 -11.90
C THR A 85 -3.16 -3.28 -13.40
N PHE A 86 -3.10 -4.48 -13.91
CA PHE A 86 -3.36 -4.83 -15.31
C PHE A 86 -4.81 -5.32 -15.56
N LEU A 87 -5.64 -5.43 -14.54
CA LEU A 87 -6.92 -6.15 -14.63
C LEU A 87 -8.00 -5.45 -15.46
N ASP A 88 -7.92 -4.16 -15.64
CA ASP A 88 -8.84 -3.27 -16.39
C ASP A 88 -10.25 -3.84 -16.64
N LYS A 89 -11.24 -3.36 -15.91
CA LYS A 89 -12.67 -3.76 -16.00
C LYS A 89 -12.93 -5.29 -15.87
N TRP A 90 -11.98 -6.04 -15.32
CA TRP A 90 -12.14 -7.47 -15.14
C TRP A 90 -13.41 -7.80 -14.33
N SER A 91 -14.14 -8.83 -14.77
CA SER A 91 -15.27 -9.38 -14.04
C SER A 91 -15.37 -10.88 -14.29
N GLY A 92 -15.64 -11.65 -13.26
CA GLY A 92 -15.73 -13.10 -13.36
C GLY A 92 -15.70 -13.81 -12.01
N VAL A 93 -15.59 -15.12 -12.05
CA VAL A 93 -15.34 -15.92 -10.83
C VAL A 93 -13.85 -15.85 -10.51
N ILE A 94 -13.51 -15.57 -9.27
CA ILE A 94 -12.10 -15.61 -8.81
C ILE A 94 -11.62 -17.06 -8.84
N THR A 95 -10.64 -17.34 -9.68
CA THR A 95 -10.06 -18.66 -9.90
C THR A 95 -8.58 -18.67 -9.60
N GLU A 96 -7.98 -19.87 -9.56
CA GLU A 96 -6.53 -20.06 -9.44
C GLU A 96 -5.75 -19.37 -10.57
N ASP A 97 -6.33 -19.31 -11.78
CA ASP A 97 -5.72 -18.64 -12.92
C ASP A 97 -5.55 -17.13 -12.66
N LEU A 98 -6.56 -16.46 -12.10
CA LEU A 98 -6.42 -15.06 -11.69
C LEU A 98 -5.31 -14.89 -10.65
N GLY A 99 -5.23 -15.81 -9.68
CA GLY A 99 -4.17 -15.80 -8.67
C GLY A 99 -2.78 -15.96 -9.28
N THR A 100 -2.65 -16.82 -10.29
CA THR A 100 -1.40 -17.04 -11.03
C THR A 100 -0.99 -15.78 -11.81
N GLN A 101 -1.93 -15.11 -12.48
CA GLN A 101 -1.67 -13.87 -13.22
C GLN A 101 -1.23 -12.75 -12.27
N LEU A 102 -1.91 -12.59 -11.13
CA LEU A 102 -1.52 -11.62 -10.10
C LEU A 102 -0.14 -11.93 -9.52
N GLY A 103 0.15 -13.20 -9.25
CA GLY A 103 1.46 -13.63 -8.77
C GLY A 103 2.59 -13.35 -9.77
N ALA A 104 2.34 -13.57 -11.07
CA ALA A 104 3.28 -13.22 -12.12
C ALA A 104 3.54 -11.70 -12.16
N TRP A 105 2.48 -10.89 -12.19
CA TRP A 105 2.58 -9.44 -12.17
C TRP A 105 3.34 -8.91 -10.94
N LEU A 106 3.07 -9.45 -9.76
CA LEU A 106 3.79 -9.09 -8.53
C LEU A 106 5.27 -9.47 -8.57
N SER A 107 5.63 -10.49 -9.37
CA SER A 107 7.01 -10.95 -9.53
C SER A 107 7.79 -10.18 -10.61
N GLU A 108 7.13 -9.40 -11.45
CA GLU A 108 7.76 -8.54 -12.48
C GLU A 108 8.43 -7.30 -11.89
N GLY A 109 8.18 -6.99 -10.61
CA GLY A 109 8.81 -5.87 -9.91
C GLY A 109 10.32 -6.06 -9.80
N ALA A 110 11.09 -4.98 -9.95
CA ALA A 110 12.51 -4.99 -9.64
C ALA A 110 12.72 -5.34 -8.16
N GLU A 111 13.66 -6.24 -7.89
CA GLU A 111 14.06 -6.52 -6.51
C GLU A 111 14.53 -5.22 -5.84
N PRO A 112 14.09 -4.93 -4.61
CA PRO A 112 14.51 -3.73 -3.93
C PRO A 112 16.02 -3.77 -3.66
N ASP A 113 16.68 -2.64 -3.88
CA ASP A 113 18.10 -2.51 -3.54
C ASP A 113 18.33 -2.75 -2.05
N ARG A 114 19.26 -3.66 -1.76
CA ARG A 114 19.62 -4.03 -0.38
C ARG A 114 21.01 -3.53 -0.03
N CYS A 115 21.18 -3.19 1.24
CA CYS A 115 22.49 -2.84 1.80
C CYS A 115 23.40 -4.08 1.82
N GLU A 116 24.54 -4.01 1.19
CA GLU A 116 25.52 -5.12 1.13
C GLU A 116 26.18 -5.40 2.49
N GLU A 117 26.10 -4.48 3.43
CA GLU A 117 26.66 -4.66 4.78
C GLU A 117 25.68 -5.32 5.76
N CYS A 118 24.40 -4.89 5.79
CA CYS A 118 23.44 -5.35 6.79
C CYS A 118 22.20 -6.06 6.19
N GLY A 119 22.10 -6.19 4.86
CA GLY A 119 20.97 -6.83 4.18
C GLY A 119 19.65 -6.04 4.17
N ALA A 120 19.58 -4.91 4.88
CA ALA A 120 18.36 -4.11 4.94
C ALA A 120 18.02 -3.50 3.58
N VAL A 121 16.72 -3.40 3.27
CA VAL A 121 16.23 -2.70 2.09
C VAL A 121 16.60 -1.20 2.20
N ILE A 122 17.12 -0.64 1.11
CA ILE A 122 17.44 0.78 1.04
C ILE A 122 16.16 1.55 0.75
N MET A 123 15.71 2.35 1.71
CA MET A 123 14.48 3.14 1.61
C MET A 123 14.78 4.57 1.14
N PRO A 124 13.89 5.19 0.34
CA PRO A 124 14.05 6.58 -0.07
C PRO A 124 13.98 7.53 1.13
N THR A 125 14.53 8.72 0.97
CA THR A 125 14.36 9.81 1.94
C THR A 125 13.52 10.94 1.32
N PRO A 126 13.05 11.92 2.12
CA PRO A 126 12.36 13.08 1.56
C PRO A 126 13.16 13.90 0.53
N LYS A 127 14.48 13.69 0.47
CA LYS A 127 15.38 14.46 -0.39
C LYS A 127 16.02 13.65 -1.53
N HIS A 128 16.04 12.31 -1.42
CA HIS A 128 16.73 11.44 -2.37
C HIS A 128 15.94 10.16 -2.65
N THR A 129 15.91 9.79 -3.90
CA THR A 129 15.39 8.50 -4.37
C THR A 129 16.35 7.36 -4.01
N VAL A 130 15.87 6.12 -4.06
CA VAL A 130 16.72 4.92 -3.85
C VAL A 130 17.84 4.87 -4.87
N ALA A 131 17.57 5.16 -6.14
CA ALA A 131 18.55 5.14 -7.21
C ALA A 131 19.71 6.14 -6.94
N GLU A 132 19.39 7.39 -6.60
CA GLU A 132 20.40 8.41 -6.26
C GLU A 132 21.25 8.01 -5.04
N MET A 133 20.59 7.39 -4.03
CA MET A 133 21.31 6.94 -2.83
C MET A 133 22.26 5.78 -3.13
N VAL A 134 21.82 4.82 -3.96
CA VAL A 134 22.64 3.69 -4.40
C VAL A 134 23.82 4.18 -5.24
N GLU A 135 23.57 5.03 -6.22
CA GLU A 135 24.61 5.59 -7.08
C GLU A 135 25.68 6.36 -6.26
N SER A 136 25.23 7.25 -5.37
CA SER A 136 26.10 7.99 -4.46
C SER A 136 26.92 7.07 -3.53
N SER A 137 26.29 6.00 -3.02
CA SER A 137 26.94 5.04 -2.15
C SER A 137 28.02 4.24 -2.90
N VAL A 138 27.69 3.76 -4.09
CA VAL A 138 28.64 3.01 -4.94
C VAL A 138 29.79 3.91 -5.36
N ALA A 139 29.53 5.16 -5.78
CA ALA A 139 30.56 6.10 -6.14
C ALA A 139 31.54 6.40 -4.98
N LYS A 140 31.03 6.47 -3.75
CA LYS A 140 31.83 6.86 -2.58
C LYS A 140 32.50 5.67 -1.86
N PHE A 141 31.83 4.52 -1.81
CA PHE A 141 32.25 3.37 -1.00
C PHE A 141 32.50 2.09 -1.82
N GLY A 142 32.23 2.13 -3.14
CA GLY A 142 32.34 0.96 -4.02
C GLY A 142 31.26 -0.12 -3.83
N ARG A 143 30.26 0.14 -2.98
CA ARG A 143 29.20 -0.82 -2.62
C ARG A 143 27.89 -0.13 -2.22
N LYS A 144 26.78 -0.87 -2.28
CA LYS A 144 25.45 -0.36 -1.90
C LYS A 144 25.32 -0.36 -0.38
N LEU A 145 25.18 0.80 0.23
CA LEU A 145 25.01 0.93 1.68
C LEU A 145 23.73 1.70 2.01
N CYS A 146 23.00 1.26 3.03
CA CYS A 146 21.94 2.08 3.64
C CYS A 146 22.56 3.26 4.40
N ILE A 147 21.75 4.28 4.72
CA ILE A 147 22.23 5.51 5.40
C ILE A 147 22.99 5.19 6.69
N ALA A 148 22.50 4.24 7.49
CA ALA A 148 23.13 3.88 8.76
C ALA A 148 24.53 3.27 8.56
N CYS A 149 24.69 2.37 7.59
CA CYS A 149 25.97 1.76 7.27
C CYS A 149 26.93 2.75 6.58
N ALA A 150 26.42 3.59 5.69
CA ALA A 150 27.20 4.65 5.06
C ALA A 150 27.77 5.64 6.09
N LYS A 151 26.99 6.04 7.10
CA LYS A 151 27.48 6.90 8.20
C LYS A 151 28.62 6.23 8.98
N LYS A 152 28.45 4.96 9.36
CA LYS A 152 29.50 4.19 10.07
C LYS A 152 30.78 4.09 9.24
N GLU A 153 30.65 3.94 7.91
CA GLU A 153 31.81 3.87 7.03
C GLU A 153 32.56 5.20 6.93
N VAL A 154 31.84 6.33 6.88
CA VAL A 154 32.44 7.67 6.96
C VAL A 154 33.19 7.88 8.29
N GLU A 155 32.61 7.46 9.40
CA GLU A 155 33.23 7.57 10.73
C GLU A 155 34.52 6.75 10.81
N LYS A 156 34.53 5.52 10.27
CA LYS A 156 35.75 4.69 10.18
C LYS A 156 36.83 5.34 9.34
N GLN A 157 36.49 5.91 8.18
CA GLN A 157 37.44 6.59 7.30
C GLN A 157 38.05 7.85 7.94
N ASN A 158 37.23 8.61 8.70
CA ASN A 158 37.70 9.78 9.42
C ASN A 158 38.61 9.41 10.58
N ALA A 159 38.28 8.36 11.33
CA ALA A 159 39.12 7.86 12.43
C ALA A 159 40.49 7.35 11.93
N ALA A 160 40.50 6.69 10.77
CA ALA A 160 41.75 6.22 10.16
C ALA A 160 42.68 7.36 9.69
N LYS A 161 42.11 8.51 9.26
CA LYS A 161 42.89 9.70 8.87
C LYS A 161 43.50 10.41 10.05
N THR A 162 42.85 10.44 11.20
CA THR A 162 43.37 11.09 12.42
C THR A 162 44.46 10.28 13.13
N VAL A 163 44.68 9.02 12.81
CA VAL A 163 45.75 8.17 13.37
C VAL A 163 47.02 8.21 12.51
N SER A 164 46.97 8.78 11.28
CA SER A 164 48.05 8.83 10.34
C SER A 164 48.72 10.24 10.25
N GLU A 165 48.32 11.18 11.05
CA GLU A 165 48.96 12.46 11.34
C GLU A 165 49.67 12.44 12.73
#